data_57099368af4ff906b883deb9df91ad58
#
_entry.id   57099368af4ff906b883deb9df91ad58
#
_cell.length_a   1.000
_cell.length_b   1.000
_cell.length_c   1.000
_cell.angle_alpha   90.00
_cell.angle_beta   90.00
_cell.angle_gamma   90.00
#
_symmetry.space_group_name_H-M   'P 1'
#
loop_
_entity.id
_entity.type
_entity.pdbx_description
1 polymer ?
#
loop_
_entity_poly.entity_id
_entity_poly.type
_entity_poly.pdbx_seq_one_letter_code
_entity_poly.pdbx_strand_id
1 'polypeptide(L)'
;VDDWSIIIGGDSHTRMSKGVAFGADSGTVALALATGEASMPIPESVKVTFKGDMKDHMDFRDVVHATQSQMLDNFDENVFQGRIIEVHIGTLLADQAFAFTDWTAEMKAKASICISQDKTLIESLEISKSRIKMMIDKGMDNDKQVLQGLIDRANKRITQIQTGEKPAITPDSNAKYYAEFEVDLDIIGQPMIADPDVHNEDVSKRYTHDVIRALSYYKGKKHVDLGFVGSCMVHKGDLKIVAKMLRNLENQKGR
;
A
#
# COMPACT_ATOMS: atom_id res chain seq x y z
N VAL A 1 15.06 -3.19 -4.40
CA VAL A 1 14.98 -1.77 -4.79
C VAL A 1 15.28 -0.93 -3.57
N ASP A 2 16.08 0.13 -3.76
CA ASP A 2 16.47 1.09 -2.73
C ASP A 2 15.34 2.12 -2.53
N ASP A 3 15.10 2.56 -1.30
CA ASP A 3 14.13 3.62 -0.97
C ASP A 3 14.49 4.98 -1.60
N TRP A 4 15.74 5.19 -2.01
CA TRP A 4 16.21 6.36 -2.76
C TRP A 4 16.11 6.24 -4.29
N SER A 5 15.47 5.20 -4.79
CA SER A 5 15.33 4.97 -6.23
C SER A 5 14.08 5.63 -6.79
N ILE A 6 14.16 6.08 -8.03
CA ILE A 6 12.99 6.40 -8.87
C ILE A 6 12.72 5.20 -9.75
N ILE A 7 11.47 4.74 -9.76
CA ILE A 7 11.04 3.54 -10.46
C ILE A 7 9.95 3.93 -11.44
N ILE A 8 10.06 3.44 -12.66
CA ILE A 8 9.05 3.59 -13.70
C ILE A 8 8.65 2.21 -14.15
N GLY A 9 7.37 1.88 -14.12
CA GLY A 9 6.87 0.58 -14.53
C GLY A 9 5.50 0.65 -15.20
N GLY A 10 5.25 -0.29 -16.10
CA GLY A 10 4.02 -0.38 -16.88
C GLY A 10 2.85 -1.07 -16.17
N ASP A 11 2.98 -1.35 -14.89
CA ASP A 11 1.97 -2.01 -14.08
C ASP A 11 1.53 -1.11 -12.91
N SER A 12 0.26 -1.18 -12.51
CA SER A 12 -0.27 -0.44 -11.36
C SER A 12 0.47 -0.78 -10.07
N HIS A 13 0.91 -2.06 -9.90
CA HIS A 13 1.64 -2.55 -8.73
C HIS A 13 3.10 -2.07 -8.68
N THR A 14 3.58 -1.34 -9.67
CA THR A 14 4.88 -0.67 -9.61
C THR A 14 5.00 0.18 -8.34
N ARG A 15 3.88 0.72 -7.85
CA ARG A 15 3.80 1.55 -6.65
C ARG A 15 4.10 0.81 -5.35
N MET A 16 4.05 -0.51 -5.34
CA MET A 16 4.49 -1.36 -4.21
C MET A 16 6.00 -1.38 -4.07
N SER A 17 6.64 -0.24 -4.01
CA SER A 17 8.08 -0.15 -3.91
C SER A 17 8.51 0.82 -2.82
N LYS A 18 9.78 0.69 -2.40
CA LYS A 18 10.33 1.53 -1.34
C LYS A 18 10.69 2.94 -1.81
N GLY A 19 10.98 3.09 -3.11
CA GLY A 19 11.32 4.38 -3.70
C GLY A 19 10.11 5.10 -4.28
N VAL A 20 10.34 6.22 -4.94
CA VAL A 20 9.29 6.92 -5.71
C VAL A 20 8.94 6.09 -6.93
N ALA A 21 7.74 5.56 -6.97
CA ALA A 21 7.32 4.62 -7.98
C ALA A 21 6.19 5.16 -8.86
N PHE A 22 6.50 5.36 -10.13
CA PHE A 22 5.58 5.84 -11.15
C PHE A 22 4.95 4.69 -11.92
N GLY A 23 3.62 4.70 -12.01
CA GLY A 23 2.91 3.94 -13.04
C GLY A 23 2.98 4.70 -14.37
N ALA A 24 3.44 4.04 -15.42
CA ALA A 24 3.56 4.58 -16.76
C ALA A 24 2.87 3.66 -17.77
N ASP A 25 2.53 4.20 -18.94
CA ASP A 25 2.06 3.37 -20.03
C ASP A 25 3.20 2.54 -20.64
N SER A 26 2.84 1.48 -21.35
CA SER A 26 3.81 0.56 -21.95
C SER A 26 4.72 1.24 -22.99
N GLY A 27 4.23 2.26 -23.68
CA GLY A 27 5.01 3.04 -24.66
C GLY A 27 6.12 3.83 -23.96
N THR A 28 5.82 4.50 -22.85
CA THR A 28 6.81 5.20 -22.04
C THR A 28 7.89 4.25 -21.50
N VAL A 29 7.49 3.06 -21.03
CA VAL A 29 8.44 2.04 -20.55
C VAL A 29 9.31 1.52 -21.68
N ALA A 30 8.71 1.23 -22.84
CA ALA A 30 9.45 0.77 -24.02
C ALA A 30 10.46 1.81 -24.52
N LEU A 31 10.08 3.10 -24.54
CA LEU A 31 10.97 4.20 -24.87
C LEU A 31 12.14 4.28 -23.88
N ALA A 32 11.86 4.22 -22.59
CA ALA A 32 12.89 4.24 -21.55
C ALA A 32 13.88 3.07 -21.68
N LEU A 33 13.40 1.88 -22.02
CA LEU A 33 14.25 0.71 -22.27
C LEU A 33 15.11 0.86 -23.52
N ALA A 34 14.58 1.50 -24.57
CA ALA A 34 15.28 1.67 -25.84
C ALA A 34 16.31 2.81 -25.81
N THR A 35 16.02 3.89 -25.11
CA THR A 35 16.82 5.14 -25.13
C THR A 35 17.58 5.41 -23.85
N GLY A 36 17.21 4.76 -22.74
CA GLY A 36 17.68 5.08 -21.39
C GLY A 36 17.00 6.31 -20.78
N GLU A 37 16.01 6.90 -21.45
CA GLU A 37 15.35 8.13 -21.03
C GLU A 37 13.83 8.00 -21.08
N ALA A 38 13.14 8.67 -20.14
CA ALA A 38 11.70 8.84 -20.15
C ALA A 38 11.35 10.29 -19.79
N SER A 39 10.58 10.95 -20.65
CA SER A 39 10.06 12.29 -20.35
C SER A 39 8.73 12.16 -19.60
N MET A 40 8.66 12.77 -18.43
CA MET A 40 7.46 12.79 -17.60
C MET A 40 7.27 14.17 -16.99
N PRO A 41 6.02 14.68 -16.88
CA PRO A 41 5.76 15.86 -16.09
C PRO A 41 6.09 15.58 -14.62
N ILE A 42 6.57 16.59 -13.90
CA ILE A 42 6.74 16.52 -12.44
C ILE A 42 5.38 16.87 -11.81
N PRO A 43 4.67 15.90 -11.22
CA PRO A 43 3.39 16.15 -10.59
C PRO A 43 3.56 16.89 -9.25
N GLU A 44 2.51 17.57 -8.81
CA GLU A 44 2.40 18.02 -7.44
C GLU A 44 2.34 16.84 -6.48
N SER A 45 2.64 17.06 -5.21
CA SER A 45 2.62 16.02 -4.17
C SER A 45 1.47 16.25 -3.19
N VAL A 46 0.92 15.15 -2.69
CA VAL A 46 -0.03 15.12 -1.57
C VAL A 46 0.59 14.32 -0.44
N LYS A 47 0.55 14.86 0.77
CA LYS A 47 1.06 14.20 1.95
C LYS A 47 -0.08 13.58 2.75
N VAL A 48 0.05 12.29 3.03
CA VAL A 48 -0.86 11.54 3.89
C VAL A 48 -0.09 11.05 5.11
N THR A 49 -0.53 11.40 6.30
CA THR A 49 0.11 10.99 7.54
C THR A 49 -0.82 10.09 8.35
N PHE A 50 -0.40 8.86 8.61
CA PHE A 50 -1.12 7.95 9.50
C PHE A 50 -0.72 8.20 10.95
N LYS A 51 -1.72 8.29 11.84
CA LYS A 51 -1.57 8.44 13.28
C LYS A 51 -2.37 7.37 14.02
N GLY A 52 -1.99 7.11 15.27
CA GLY A 52 -2.65 6.10 16.10
C GLY A 52 -2.33 4.68 15.70
N ASP A 53 -3.09 3.72 16.21
CA ASP A 53 -2.88 2.30 16.00
C ASP A 53 -4.09 1.62 15.37
N MET A 54 -3.84 0.72 14.42
CA MET A 54 -4.88 -0.10 13.83
C MET A 54 -5.37 -1.14 14.86
N LYS A 55 -6.69 -1.20 15.06
CA LYS A 55 -7.31 -2.14 16.00
C LYS A 55 -7.26 -3.59 15.50
N ASP A 56 -7.19 -4.55 16.40
CA ASP A 56 -7.05 -5.99 16.08
C ASP A 56 -8.15 -6.58 15.19
N HIS A 57 -9.34 -5.98 15.21
CA HIS A 57 -10.48 -6.46 14.41
C HIS A 57 -10.58 -5.80 13.02
N MET A 58 -9.62 -4.94 12.69
CA MET A 58 -9.57 -4.23 11.43
C MET A 58 -8.50 -4.81 10.52
N ASP A 59 -8.73 -4.72 9.23
CA ASP A 59 -7.71 -5.02 8.25
C ASP A 59 -7.27 -3.76 7.49
N PHE A 60 -6.29 -3.95 6.64
CA PHE A 60 -5.75 -2.86 5.86
C PHE A 60 -6.80 -2.22 4.92
N ARG A 61 -7.78 -2.96 4.45
CA ARG A 61 -8.84 -2.42 3.58
C ARG A 61 -9.71 -1.40 4.30
N ASP A 62 -9.94 -1.59 5.60
CA ASP A 62 -10.66 -0.61 6.41
C ASP A 62 -9.90 0.71 6.47
N VAL A 63 -8.56 0.66 6.57
CA VAL A 63 -7.70 1.86 6.52
C VAL A 63 -7.83 2.57 5.18
N VAL A 64 -7.83 1.82 4.07
CA VAL A 64 -8.02 2.37 2.72
C VAL A 64 -9.36 3.10 2.60
N HIS A 65 -10.45 2.46 2.99
CA HIS A 65 -11.78 3.07 2.92
C HIS A 65 -11.94 4.27 3.84
N ALA A 66 -11.37 4.20 5.05
CA ALA A 66 -11.37 5.33 5.98
C ALA A 66 -10.57 6.51 5.43
N THR A 67 -9.41 6.25 4.82
CA THR A 67 -8.61 7.29 4.17
C THR A 67 -9.40 7.98 3.06
N GLN A 68 -10.08 7.20 2.24
CA GLN A 68 -10.90 7.72 1.15
C GLN A 68 -12.06 8.58 1.67
N SER A 69 -12.74 8.13 2.72
CA SER A 69 -13.80 8.89 3.36
C SER A 69 -13.28 10.20 3.95
N GLN A 70 -12.19 10.15 4.72
CA GLN A 70 -11.60 11.35 5.32
C GLN A 70 -11.04 12.33 4.27
N MET A 71 -10.50 11.84 3.17
CA MET A 71 -10.08 12.69 2.06
C MET A 71 -11.26 13.47 1.47
N LEU A 72 -12.39 12.80 1.24
CA LEU A 72 -13.60 13.45 0.72
C LEU A 72 -14.18 14.43 1.73
N ASP A 73 -14.18 14.10 3.03
CA ASP A 73 -14.61 15.01 4.10
C ASP A 73 -13.81 16.31 4.14
N ASN A 74 -12.50 16.20 3.88
CA ASN A 74 -11.59 17.34 3.98
C ASN A 74 -11.57 18.21 2.72
N PHE A 75 -11.73 17.62 1.53
CA PHE A 75 -11.46 18.31 0.26
C PHE A 75 -12.63 18.32 -0.73
N ASP A 76 -13.66 17.51 -0.52
CA ASP A 76 -14.77 17.29 -1.46
C ASP A 76 -14.31 16.90 -2.89
N GLU A 77 -13.07 16.38 -2.99
CA GLU A 77 -12.47 15.93 -4.25
C GLU A 77 -11.46 14.80 -4.02
N ASN A 78 -11.11 14.10 -5.11
CA ASN A 78 -10.00 13.15 -5.11
C ASN A 78 -8.67 13.89 -5.32
N VAL A 79 -8.04 14.31 -4.22
CA VAL A 79 -6.75 15.01 -4.26
C VAL A 79 -5.59 14.16 -4.75
N PHE A 80 -5.76 12.82 -4.89
CA PHE A 80 -4.69 11.93 -5.37
C PHE A 80 -4.54 11.94 -6.88
N GLN A 81 -5.60 12.33 -7.60
CA GLN A 81 -5.62 12.21 -9.06
C GLN A 81 -4.49 13.00 -9.71
N GLY A 82 -3.64 12.27 -10.46
CA GLY A 82 -2.54 12.84 -11.23
C GLY A 82 -1.34 13.29 -10.41
N ARG A 83 -1.32 13.05 -9.08
CA ARG A 83 -0.30 13.54 -8.13
C ARG A 83 0.58 12.42 -7.58
N ILE A 84 1.67 12.81 -6.95
CA ILE A 84 2.53 11.89 -6.18
C ILE A 84 1.99 11.84 -4.75
N ILE A 85 1.79 10.64 -4.22
CA ILE A 85 1.32 10.46 -2.85
C ILE A 85 2.49 10.10 -1.96
N GLU A 86 2.80 11.00 -1.04
CA GLU A 86 3.80 10.81 0.00
C GLU A 86 3.13 10.27 1.26
N VAL A 87 3.40 9.01 1.57
CA VAL A 87 2.73 8.27 2.63
C VAL A 87 3.63 8.16 3.84
N HIS A 88 3.32 8.90 4.90
CA HIS A 88 3.96 8.80 6.21
C HIS A 88 3.27 7.71 7.02
N ILE A 89 3.91 6.56 7.15
CA ILE A 89 3.25 5.32 7.58
C ILE A 89 2.92 5.23 9.07
N GLY A 90 3.47 6.09 9.91
CA GLY A 90 3.21 6.05 11.36
C GLY A 90 3.55 4.70 11.97
N THR A 91 2.56 4.06 12.58
CA THR A 91 2.65 2.73 13.21
C THR A 91 2.34 1.57 12.27
N LEU A 92 1.91 1.84 11.02
CA LEU A 92 1.61 0.80 10.05
C LEU A 92 2.84 -0.07 9.75
N LEU A 93 2.59 -1.36 9.56
CA LEU A 93 3.60 -2.28 9.10
C LEU A 93 4.01 -1.97 7.66
N ALA A 94 5.26 -2.26 7.32
CA ALA A 94 5.78 -2.00 5.97
C ALA A 94 4.94 -2.67 4.86
N ASP A 95 4.44 -3.89 5.09
CA ASP A 95 3.58 -4.60 4.14
C ASP A 95 2.24 -3.86 3.94
N GLN A 96 1.67 -3.29 5.00
CA GLN A 96 0.44 -2.47 4.95
C GLN A 96 0.68 -1.15 4.21
N ALA A 97 1.81 -0.50 4.49
CA ALA A 97 2.20 0.72 3.81
C ALA A 97 2.40 0.52 2.30
N PHE A 98 3.01 -0.61 1.90
CA PHE A 98 3.15 -0.95 0.48
C PHE A 98 1.81 -1.26 -0.19
N ALA A 99 0.91 -1.93 0.50
CA ALA A 99 -0.44 -2.14 0.00
C ALA A 99 -1.19 -0.80 -0.17
N PHE A 100 -0.97 0.16 0.74
CA PHE A 100 -1.54 1.49 0.60
C PHE A 100 -0.97 2.24 -0.61
N THR A 101 0.35 2.25 -0.78
CA THR A 101 0.96 2.90 -1.95
C THR A 101 0.48 2.27 -3.26
N ASP A 102 0.26 0.96 -3.29
CA ASP A 102 -0.32 0.27 -4.45
C ASP A 102 -1.78 0.71 -4.70
N TRP A 103 -2.60 0.77 -3.65
CA TRP A 103 -3.99 1.22 -3.76
C TRP A 103 -4.11 2.64 -4.32
N THR A 104 -3.14 3.51 -4.13
CA THR A 104 -3.18 4.87 -4.70
C THR A 104 -3.35 4.87 -6.22
N ALA A 105 -3.03 3.76 -6.91
CA ALA A 105 -3.29 3.57 -8.32
C ALA A 105 -4.78 3.62 -8.65
N GLU A 106 -5.62 2.99 -7.81
CA GLU A 106 -7.08 2.99 -7.97
C GLU A 106 -7.66 4.41 -7.81
N MET A 107 -6.96 5.25 -7.04
CA MET A 107 -7.27 6.66 -6.87
C MET A 107 -6.66 7.55 -7.97
N LYS A 108 -6.16 6.95 -9.04
CA LYS A 108 -5.53 7.63 -10.19
C LYS A 108 -4.29 8.46 -9.84
N ALA A 109 -3.60 8.13 -8.76
CA ALA A 109 -2.32 8.75 -8.44
C ALA A 109 -1.29 8.47 -9.54
N LYS A 110 -0.41 9.41 -9.82
CA LYS A 110 0.66 9.25 -10.80
C LYS A 110 1.81 8.41 -10.25
N ALA A 111 2.15 8.65 -9.00
CA ALA A 111 3.17 7.90 -8.27
C ALA A 111 2.86 7.87 -6.78
N SER A 112 3.62 7.07 -6.05
CA SER A 112 3.61 7.09 -4.59
C SER A 112 5.00 6.80 -4.03
N ILE A 113 5.22 7.21 -2.80
CA ILE A 113 6.40 6.91 -2.00
C ILE A 113 6.00 6.64 -0.56
N CYS A 114 6.66 5.67 0.06
CA CYS A 114 6.48 5.33 1.47
C CYS A 114 7.59 5.97 2.30
N ILE A 115 7.22 6.86 3.21
CA ILE A 115 8.13 7.48 4.18
C ILE A 115 8.04 6.72 5.49
N SER A 116 9.13 6.09 5.87
CA SER A 116 9.23 5.27 7.09
C SER A 116 10.41 5.70 7.95
N GLN A 117 10.34 5.38 9.24
CA GLN A 117 11.48 5.54 10.14
C GLN A 117 12.55 4.48 9.84
N ASP A 118 13.81 4.79 10.17
CA ASP A 118 14.95 3.86 10.04
C ASP A 118 14.65 2.48 10.65
N LYS A 119 14.07 2.46 11.85
CA LYS A 119 13.70 1.22 12.55
C LYS A 119 12.74 0.36 11.72
N THR A 120 11.65 0.95 11.23
CA THR A 120 10.62 0.24 10.44
C THR A 120 11.21 -0.29 9.12
N LEU A 121 12.10 0.49 8.49
CA LEU A 121 12.77 0.08 7.27
C LEU A 121 13.71 -1.11 7.52
N ILE A 122 14.50 -1.07 8.61
CA ILE A 122 15.36 -2.19 9.00
C ILE A 122 14.53 -3.46 9.27
N GLU A 123 13.46 -3.37 10.05
CA GLU A 123 12.56 -4.49 10.32
C GLU A 123 11.99 -5.12 9.04
N SER A 124 11.55 -4.30 8.10
CA SER A 124 11.07 -4.74 6.78
C SER A 124 12.15 -5.48 5.98
N LEU A 125 13.39 -5.00 6.02
CA LEU A 125 14.52 -5.65 5.35
C LEU A 125 14.87 -6.99 6.00
N GLU A 126 14.83 -7.08 7.32
CA GLU A 126 15.09 -8.34 8.05
C GLU A 126 14.00 -9.39 7.77
N ILE A 127 12.74 -9.00 7.72
CA ILE A 127 11.64 -9.88 7.31
C ILE A 127 11.86 -10.39 5.89
N SER A 128 12.23 -9.51 4.97
CA SER A 128 12.52 -9.88 3.57
C SER A 128 13.66 -10.86 3.46
N LYS A 129 14.76 -10.64 4.20
CA LYS A 129 15.90 -11.58 4.28
C LYS A 129 15.49 -12.95 4.80
N SER A 130 14.69 -12.98 5.86
CA SER A 130 14.20 -14.23 6.45
C SER A 130 13.34 -15.02 5.46
N ARG A 131 12.48 -14.34 4.69
CA ARG A 131 11.69 -14.97 3.63
C ARG A 131 12.57 -15.55 2.52
N ILE A 132 13.57 -14.80 2.07
CA ILE A 132 14.51 -15.25 1.02
C ILE A 132 15.34 -16.47 1.50
N LYS A 133 15.85 -16.44 2.73
CA LYS A 133 16.54 -17.59 3.33
C LYS A 133 15.66 -18.83 3.33
N MET A 134 14.39 -18.70 3.75
CA MET A 134 13.45 -19.80 3.72
C MET A 134 13.23 -20.36 2.29
N MET A 135 13.23 -19.51 1.26
CA MET A 135 13.11 -19.95 -0.14
C MET A 135 14.35 -20.76 -0.56
N ILE A 136 15.54 -20.30 -0.21
CA ILE A 136 16.80 -21.02 -0.47
C ILE A 136 16.79 -22.38 0.22
N ASP A 137 16.45 -22.42 1.52
CA ASP A 137 16.47 -23.65 2.33
C ASP A 137 15.47 -24.70 1.83
N LYS A 138 14.34 -24.25 1.27
CA LYS A 138 13.32 -25.14 0.70
C LYS A 138 13.55 -25.48 -0.78
N GLY A 139 14.61 -24.98 -1.38
CA GLY A 139 14.86 -25.18 -2.81
C GLY A 139 13.75 -24.66 -3.71
N MET A 140 13.07 -23.56 -3.31
CA MET A 140 11.91 -23.02 -4.02
C MET A 140 12.28 -22.21 -5.26
N ASP A 141 13.55 -21.90 -5.46
CA ASP A 141 14.07 -21.17 -6.61
C ASP A 141 15.35 -21.82 -7.13
N ASN A 142 15.49 -21.84 -8.43
CA ASN A 142 16.65 -22.43 -9.10
C ASN A 142 17.89 -21.52 -9.11
N ASP A 143 17.72 -20.21 -8.84
CA ASP A 143 18.81 -19.24 -8.86
C ASP A 143 19.22 -18.76 -7.46
N LYS A 144 19.91 -19.64 -6.73
CA LYS A 144 20.46 -19.33 -5.41
C LYS A 144 21.37 -18.11 -5.39
N GLN A 145 22.07 -17.83 -6.50
CA GLN A 145 22.99 -16.71 -6.57
C GLN A 145 22.24 -15.37 -6.58
N VAL A 146 21.13 -15.29 -7.33
CA VAL A 146 20.25 -14.11 -7.32
C VAL A 146 19.65 -13.89 -5.93
N LEU A 147 19.13 -14.95 -5.31
CA LEU A 147 18.55 -14.86 -3.97
C LEU A 147 19.61 -14.42 -2.93
N GLN A 148 20.83 -14.95 -2.99
CA GLN A 148 21.91 -14.51 -2.12
C GLN A 148 22.26 -13.04 -2.35
N GLY A 149 22.33 -12.60 -3.59
CA GLY A 149 22.56 -11.20 -3.95
C GLY A 149 21.48 -10.25 -3.41
N LEU A 150 20.22 -10.70 -3.27
CA LEU A 150 19.17 -9.94 -2.61
C LEU A 150 19.42 -9.77 -1.10
N ILE A 151 19.86 -10.84 -0.43
CA ILE A 151 20.25 -10.82 0.99
C ILE A 151 21.40 -9.84 1.22
N ASP A 152 22.43 -9.90 0.37
CA ASP A 152 23.63 -9.06 0.49
C ASP A 152 23.28 -7.57 0.31
N ARG A 153 22.41 -7.25 -0.65
CA ARG A 153 21.88 -5.89 -0.82
C ARG A 153 21.10 -5.41 0.40
N ALA A 154 20.26 -6.28 0.97
CA ALA A 154 19.51 -5.94 2.17
C ALA A 154 20.45 -5.71 3.38
N ASN A 155 21.48 -6.55 3.56
CA ASN A 155 22.49 -6.37 4.59
C ASN A 155 23.24 -5.04 4.42
N LYS A 156 23.69 -4.74 3.20
CA LYS A 156 24.34 -3.45 2.90
C LYS A 156 23.45 -2.27 3.26
N ARG A 157 22.15 -2.33 2.88
CA ARG A 157 21.22 -1.24 3.17
C ARG A 157 20.97 -1.08 4.68
N ILE A 158 20.85 -2.16 5.43
CA ILE A 158 20.72 -2.14 6.90
C ILE A 158 21.94 -1.48 7.52
N THR A 159 23.15 -1.86 7.10
CA THR A 159 24.39 -1.24 7.59
C THR A 159 24.44 0.25 7.33
N GLN A 160 24.08 0.70 6.12
CA GLN A 160 24.05 2.11 5.76
C GLN A 160 23.10 2.94 6.63
N ILE A 161 21.93 2.36 6.98
CA ILE A 161 20.98 3.00 7.89
C ILE A 161 21.58 3.08 9.32
N GLN A 162 22.08 1.96 9.83
CA GLN A 162 22.61 1.86 11.19
C GLN A 162 23.84 2.75 11.43
N THR A 163 24.66 2.97 10.40
CA THR A 163 25.83 3.84 10.47
C THR A 163 25.51 5.31 10.22
N GLY A 164 24.29 5.63 9.81
CA GLY A 164 23.90 6.97 9.38
C GLY A 164 24.51 7.42 8.04
N GLU A 165 25.20 6.51 7.32
CA GLU A 165 25.74 6.79 5.98
C GLU A 165 24.63 7.16 5.00
N LYS A 166 23.53 6.45 5.07
CA LYS A 166 22.35 6.68 4.23
C LYS A 166 21.07 6.34 5.02
N PRO A 167 20.51 7.28 5.78
CA PRO A 167 19.29 7.04 6.55
C PRO A 167 18.09 6.76 5.65
N ALA A 168 16.95 6.42 6.21
CA ALA A 168 15.69 6.34 5.46
C ALA A 168 15.39 7.70 4.83
N ILE A 169 14.72 7.67 3.67
CA ILE A 169 14.35 8.91 2.97
C ILE A 169 13.36 9.72 3.81
N THR A 170 13.60 11.02 3.86
CA THR A 170 12.74 12.00 4.50
C THR A 170 12.46 13.15 3.54
N PRO A 171 11.31 13.80 3.63
CA PRO A 171 11.04 14.99 2.81
C PRO A 171 11.96 16.15 3.20
N ASP A 172 12.16 17.06 2.26
CA ASP A 172 12.84 18.31 2.52
C ASP A 172 12.07 19.15 3.55
N SER A 173 12.78 19.90 4.39
CA SER A 173 12.18 20.74 5.44
C SER A 173 11.25 21.84 4.90
N ASN A 174 11.40 22.19 3.63
CA ASN A 174 10.60 23.19 2.91
C ASN A 174 9.74 22.57 1.80
N ALA A 175 9.49 21.27 1.85
CA ALA A 175 8.62 20.59 0.91
C ALA A 175 7.23 21.25 0.87
N LYS A 176 6.70 21.41 -0.33
CA LYS A 176 5.38 21.99 -0.56
C LYS A 176 4.45 20.92 -1.11
N TYR A 177 3.25 20.88 -0.58
CA TYR A 177 2.23 19.93 -0.98
C TYR A 177 1.00 20.65 -1.54
N TYR A 178 0.35 20.01 -2.51
CA TYR A 178 -0.95 20.44 -2.98
C TYR A 178 -2.02 20.33 -1.88
N ALA A 179 -1.97 19.21 -1.16
CA ALA A 179 -2.83 18.94 -0.01
C ALA A 179 -2.05 18.12 1.03
N GLU A 180 -2.39 18.31 2.30
CA GLU A 180 -1.89 17.52 3.42
C GLU A 180 -3.08 17.12 4.30
N PHE A 181 -3.15 15.86 4.71
CA PHE A 181 -4.13 15.43 5.70
C PHE A 181 -3.63 14.24 6.52
N GLU A 182 -4.27 14.06 7.66
CA GLU A 182 -3.95 13.00 8.60
C GLU A 182 -5.08 11.98 8.62
N VAL A 183 -4.72 10.71 8.69
CA VAL A 183 -5.64 9.60 8.89
C VAL A 183 -5.42 9.09 10.30
N ASP A 184 -6.38 9.34 11.17
CA ASP A 184 -6.35 8.85 12.54
C ASP A 184 -6.93 7.43 12.60
N LEU A 185 -6.07 6.45 12.87
CA LEU A 185 -6.45 5.04 12.96
C LEU A 185 -7.26 4.73 14.22
N ASP A 186 -7.08 5.51 15.29
CA ASP A 186 -7.76 5.26 16.57
C ASP A 186 -9.27 5.55 16.48
N ILE A 187 -9.67 6.46 15.62
CA ILE A 187 -11.10 6.80 15.44
C ILE A 187 -11.85 5.82 14.54
N ILE A 188 -11.15 4.96 13.81
CA ILE A 188 -11.78 3.94 12.99
C ILE A 188 -12.37 2.86 13.90
N GLY A 189 -13.65 3.00 14.25
CA GLY A 189 -14.31 2.17 15.27
C GLY A 189 -14.84 0.83 14.77
N GLN A 190 -14.99 0.66 13.45
CA GLN A 190 -15.55 -0.52 12.82
C GLN A 190 -15.12 -0.65 11.35
N PRO A 191 -15.18 -1.86 10.77
CA PRO A 191 -14.88 -2.06 9.37
C PRO A 191 -15.68 -1.14 8.44
N MET A 192 -15.03 -0.66 7.39
CA MET A 192 -15.60 0.17 6.35
C MET A 192 -15.83 -0.65 5.08
N ILE A 193 -16.98 -0.47 4.46
CA ILE A 193 -17.38 -1.23 3.27
C ILE A 193 -17.68 -0.25 2.14
N ALA A 194 -17.11 -0.52 0.96
CA ALA A 194 -17.55 0.10 -0.28
C ALA A 194 -18.63 -0.77 -0.94
N ASP A 195 -19.75 -0.16 -1.31
CA ASP A 195 -20.84 -0.87 -2.00
C ASP A 195 -20.40 -1.18 -3.45
N PRO A 196 -20.32 -2.46 -3.86
CA PRO A 196 -19.87 -2.82 -5.21
C PRO A 196 -20.92 -2.52 -6.29
N ASP A 197 -22.19 -2.37 -5.91
CA ASP A 197 -23.33 -2.20 -6.82
C ASP A 197 -23.56 -0.74 -7.25
N VAL A 198 -22.55 0.09 -7.15
CA VAL A 198 -22.66 1.47 -7.62
C VAL A 198 -22.67 1.51 -9.14
N HIS A 199 -23.86 1.38 -9.71
CA HIS A 199 -24.15 1.67 -11.11
C HIS A 199 -24.03 3.19 -11.32
N ASN A 200 -22.82 3.68 -11.41
CA ASN A 200 -22.62 5.10 -11.61
C ASN A 200 -21.78 5.30 -12.87
N GLU A 201 -22.42 5.84 -13.89
CA GLU A 201 -21.76 6.30 -15.11
C GLU A 201 -20.78 7.44 -14.80
N ASP A 202 -21.04 8.14 -13.72
CA ASP A 202 -20.17 9.21 -13.23
C ASP A 202 -19.13 8.67 -12.25
N VAL A 203 -17.91 8.52 -12.75
CA VAL A 203 -16.76 8.01 -11.97
C VAL A 203 -16.48 8.88 -10.72
N SER A 204 -16.85 10.17 -10.73
CA SER A 204 -16.67 11.07 -9.58
C SER A 204 -17.49 10.63 -8.37
N LYS A 205 -18.66 10.04 -8.60
CA LYS A 205 -19.56 9.57 -7.54
C LYS A 205 -19.15 8.22 -6.92
N ARG A 206 -18.23 7.47 -7.52
CA ARG A 206 -17.71 6.22 -6.94
C ARG A 206 -16.96 6.42 -5.63
N TYR A 207 -16.61 7.63 -5.31
CA TYR A 207 -15.81 8.00 -4.15
C TYR A 207 -16.60 8.83 -3.12
N THR A 208 -17.93 8.87 -3.23
CA THR A 208 -18.78 9.62 -2.29
C THR A 208 -19.06 8.81 -1.03
N HIS A 209 -19.46 9.52 0.05
CA HIS A 209 -19.96 8.92 1.29
C HIS A 209 -21.13 7.96 1.08
N ASP A 210 -21.82 8.03 -0.06
CA ASP A 210 -22.90 7.12 -0.40
C ASP A 210 -22.41 5.72 -0.76
N VAL A 211 -21.14 5.56 -1.08
CA VAL A 211 -20.51 4.29 -1.49
C VAL A 211 -19.75 3.64 -0.36
N ILE A 212 -19.05 4.44 0.47
CA ILE A 212 -18.22 3.94 1.56
C ILE A 212 -18.95 4.18 2.88
N ARG A 213 -19.32 3.09 3.55
CA ARG A 213 -20.08 3.13 4.80
C ARG A 213 -19.54 2.14 5.81
N ALA A 214 -19.77 2.44 7.07
CA ALA A 214 -19.46 1.52 8.15
C ALA A 214 -20.27 0.21 8.05
N LEU A 215 -19.70 -0.91 8.45
CA LEU A 215 -20.33 -2.23 8.41
C LEU A 215 -21.72 -2.23 9.07
N SER A 216 -21.88 -1.48 10.17
CA SER A 216 -23.17 -1.37 10.89
C SER A 216 -24.32 -0.86 10.01
N TYR A 217 -24.02 -0.05 9.00
CA TYR A 217 -25.04 0.42 8.06
C TYR A 217 -25.69 -0.71 7.26
N TYR A 218 -24.91 -1.73 6.90
CA TYR A 218 -25.40 -2.86 6.08
C TYR A 218 -26.01 -3.98 6.93
N LYS A 219 -25.74 -4.02 8.23
CA LYS A 219 -26.23 -5.08 9.13
C LYS A 219 -27.76 -5.19 9.08
N GLY A 220 -28.26 -6.35 8.66
CA GLY A 220 -29.69 -6.63 8.50
C GLY A 220 -30.35 -6.02 7.25
N LYS A 221 -29.60 -5.30 6.41
CA LYS A 221 -30.12 -4.67 5.18
C LYS A 221 -29.68 -5.39 3.90
N LYS A 222 -28.56 -6.06 3.93
CA LYS A 222 -27.98 -6.78 2.80
C LYS A 222 -27.79 -8.24 3.18
N HIS A 223 -28.17 -9.14 2.25
CA HIS A 223 -27.84 -10.56 2.31
C HIS A 223 -26.65 -10.82 1.39
N VAL A 224 -25.72 -11.67 1.82
CA VAL A 224 -24.54 -12.04 1.05
C VAL A 224 -24.61 -13.52 0.74
N ASP A 225 -24.75 -13.85 -0.53
CA ASP A 225 -24.82 -15.22 -1.02
C ASP A 225 -23.46 -15.83 -1.28
N LEU A 226 -22.49 -14.99 -1.69
CA LEU A 226 -21.13 -15.40 -2.03
C LEU A 226 -20.10 -14.46 -1.43
N GLY A 227 -19.14 -15.00 -0.69
CA GLY A 227 -17.96 -14.30 -0.22
C GLY A 227 -16.76 -14.62 -1.11
N PHE A 228 -16.09 -13.60 -1.62
CA PHE A 228 -14.83 -13.74 -2.38
C PHE A 228 -13.67 -13.11 -1.60
N VAL A 229 -12.61 -13.88 -1.42
CA VAL A 229 -11.37 -13.40 -0.81
C VAL A 229 -10.22 -13.61 -1.78
N GLY A 230 -9.72 -12.53 -2.33
CA GLY A 230 -8.61 -12.58 -3.28
C GLY A 230 -8.47 -11.25 -4.02
N SER A 231 -7.25 -10.83 -4.21
CA SER A 231 -6.86 -9.74 -5.12
C SER A 231 -5.35 -9.80 -5.33
N CYS A 232 -4.82 -9.03 -6.26
CA CYS A 232 -3.39 -8.84 -6.42
C CYS A 232 -2.69 -8.29 -5.17
N MET A 233 -3.43 -7.64 -4.27
CA MET A 233 -2.94 -7.03 -3.03
C MET A 233 -3.14 -7.89 -1.77
N VAL A 234 -3.73 -9.09 -1.90
CA VAL A 234 -3.92 -9.99 -0.76
C VAL A 234 -2.59 -10.60 -0.33
N HIS A 235 -2.23 -10.36 0.92
CA HIS A 235 -1.03 -10.93 1.50
C HIS A 235 -1.25 -12.38 1.97
N LYS A 236 -0.16 -13.15 2.01
CA LYS A 236 -0.19 -14.51 2.58
C LYS A 236 -0.67 -14.52 4.03
N GLY A 237 -0.43 -13.43 4.77
CA GLY A 237 -0.93 -13.24 6.13
C GLY A 237 -2.46 -13.24 6.18
N ASP A 238 -3.09 -12.46 5.31
CA ASP A 238 -4.54 -12.33 5.22
C ASP A 238 -5.21 -13.66 4.88
N LEU A 239 -4.66 -14.39 3.90
CA LEU A 239 -5.15 -15.73 3.56
C LEU A 239 -5.07 -16.72 4.74
N LYS A 240 -4.04 -16.61 5.59
CA LYS A 240 -3.95 -17.43 6.81
C LYS A 240 -5.01 -17.06 7.84
N ILE A 241 -5.29 -15.76 8.00
CA ILE A 241 -6.34 -15.26 8.89
C ILE A 241 -7.70 -15.79 8.42
N VAL A 242 -8.02 -15.62 7.14
CA VAL A 242 -9.28 -16.13 6.55
C VAL A 242 -9.40 -17.63 6.72
N ALA A 243 -8.34 -18.40 6.44
CA ALA A 243 -8.35 -19.85 6.65
C ALA A 243 -8.61 -20.24 8.11
N LYS A 244 -8.05 -19.49 9.07
CA LYS A 244 -8.31 -19.68 10.50
C LYS A 244 -9.76 -19.36 10.87
N MET A 245 -10.30 -18.26 10.33
CA MET A 245 -11.71 -17.89 10.56
C MET A 245 -12.68 -18.95 10.02
N LEU A 246 -12.46 -19.45 8.81
CA LEU A 246 -13.28 -20.51 8.21
C LEU A 246 -13.24 -21.79 9.03
N ARG A 247 -12.07 -22.25 9.48
CA ARG A 247 -11.95 -23.42 10.37
C ARG A 247 -12.70 -23.23 11.70
N ASN A 248 -12.63 -22.03 12.28
CA ASN A 248 -13.37 -21.74 13.51
C ASN A 248 -14.90 -21.82 13.28
N LEU A 249 -15.38 -21.31 12.15
CA LEU A 249 -16.80 -21.38 11.77
C LEU A 249 -17.25 -22.82 11.53
N GLU A 250 -16.44 -23.66 10.87
CA GLU A 250 -16.71 -25.10 10.71
C GLU A 250 -16.83 -25.80 12.06
N ASN A 251 -15.88 -25.56 12.97
CA ASN A 251 -15.90 -26.14 14.31
C ASN A 251 -17.12 -25.72 15.13
N GLN A 252 -17.58 -24.48 14.99
CA GLN A 252 -18.80 -23.98 15.66
C GLN A 252 -20.09 -24.61 15.11
N LYS A 253 -20.11 -24.97 13.82
CA LYS A 253 -21.27 -25.58 13.17
C LYS A 253 -21.29 -27.10 13.27
N GLY A 254 -20.29 -27.72 13.89
CA GLY A 254 -20.21 -29.19 14.04
C GLY A 254 -20.05 -29.95 12.72
N ARG A 255 -19.43 -29.35 11.74
CA ARG A 255 -19.14 -29.93 10.42
C ARG A 255 -17.66 -30.14 10.22
#